data_cf74a6a7302a955e41def77f80116897
#
_entry.id   cf74a6a7302a955e41def77f80116897
#
_cell.length_a   1.000
_cell.length_b   1.000
_cell.length_c   1.000
_cell.angle_alpha   90.00
_cell.angle_beta   90.00
_cell.angle_gamma   90.00
#
_symmetry.space_group_name_H-M   'P 1'
#
loop_
_entity.id
_entity.type
_entity.pdbx_description
1 polymer ?
#
loop_
_entity_poly.entity_id
_entity_poly.type
_entity_poly.pdbx_seq_one_letter_code
_entity_poly.pdbx_strand_id
1 'polypeptide(L)'
;MIDFFDLDYDSLSQKRSAELFSLRKKTFKDRLNWRVSCEQNMEFDVYDNKNTTYIFGVYEGSIICSLRFIETRFPNMIIDTFKPYFTQLHLPEGNHIEASRLFIDKERIRALHLQQHPISLLLFLSMINYARSLGYEGIYAIVSHPMLIIFQRSGWQVSIVEKGLSEKHQNIYLIHMPVDEHNQHLLIKHINKKSPLLNNTLNAWPLSFCVRENRSDQFQLDPKPYGMFGIGNT
;
A
#
# COMPACT_ATOMS: atom_id res chain seq x y z
N MET A 1 5.24 7.58 13.36
CA MET A 1 3.96 7.73 12.65
C MET A 1 4.10 7.11 11.28
N ILE A 2 3.07 6.46 10.75
CA ILE A 2 3.04 6.01 9.35
C ILE A 2 2.22 7.01 8.58
N ASP A 3 2.81 7.61 7.56
CA ASP A 3 2.18 8.65 6.76
C ASP A 3 1.89 8.12 5.36
N PHE A 4 0.65 8.35 4.88
CA PHE A 4 0.22 8.05 3.53
C PHE A 4 -0.09 9.36 2.80
N PHE A 5 0.54 9.54 1.66
CA PHE A 5 0.39 10.73 0.82
C PHE A 5 0.63 10.38 -0.64
N ASP A 6 0.27 11.29 -1.52
CA ASP A 6 0.49 11.17 -2.96
C ASP A 6 1.62 12.08 -3.45
N LEU A 7 2.26 11.67 -4.53
CA LEU A 7 3.17 12.48 -5.33
C LEU A 7 2.96 12.16 -6.81
N ASP A 8 2.88 13.19 -7.62
CA ASP A 8 2.93 13.05 -9.07
C ASP A 8 4.33 12.65 -9.53
N TYR A 9 4.42 12.02 -10.70
CA TYR A 9 5.69 11.59 -11.29
C TYR A 9 6.73 12.72 -11.33
N ASP A 10 6.33 13.92 -11.78
CA ASP A 10 7.23 15.07 -11.93
C ASP A 10 7.67 15.65 -10.57
N SER A 11 6.96 15.35 -9.49
CA SER A 11 7.29 15.76 -8.11
C SER A 11 8.24 14.79 -7.39
N LEU A 12 8.57 13.65 -8.00
CA LEU A 12 9.49 12.68 -7.41
C LEU A 12 10.93 13.22 -7.40
N SER A 13 11.52 13.35 -6.21
CA SER A 13 12.95 13.56 -6.11
C SER A 13 13.72 12.34 -6.63
N GLN A 14 14.95 12.55 -7.12
CA GLN A 14 15.81 11.45 -7.60
C GLN A 14 15.99 10.35 -6.54
N LYS A 15 16.13 10.71 -5.26
CA LYS A 15 16.21 9.76 -4.14
C LYS A 15 14.93 8.94 -4.00
N ARG A 16 13.77 9.58 -4.07
CA ARG A 16 12.48 8.92 -3.89
C ARG A 16 12.14 8.00 -5.06
N SER A 17 12.40 8.43 -6.29
CA SER A 17 12.21 7.60 -7.49
C SER A 17 13.12 6.38 -7.49
N ALA A 18 14.40 6.54 -7.17
CA ALA A 18 15.36 5.42 -7.07
C ALA A 18 14.92 4.40 -6.01
N GLU A 19 14.46 4.86 -4.84
CA GLU A 19 13.94 3.98 -3.78
C GLU A 19 12.69 3.23 -4.25
N LEU A 20 11.70 3.94 -4.81
CA LEU A 20 10.45 3.36 -5.31
C LEU A 20 10.72 2.26 -6.35
N PHE A 21 11.47 2.58 -7.39
CA PHE A 21 11.69 1.68 -8.51
C PHE A 21 12.58 0.49 -8.15
N SER A 22 13.50 0.64 -7.19
CA SER A 22 14.26 -0.48 -6.63
C SER A 22 13.37 -1.43 -5.81
N LEU A 23 12.44 -0.91 -5.01
CA LEU A 23 11.47 -1.72 -4.26
C LEU A 23 10.48 -2.44 -5.18
N ARG A 24 10.08 -1.80 -6.28
CA ARG A 24 9.26 -2.41 -7.32
C ARG A 24 9.99 -3.57 -7.98
N LYS A 25 11.25 -3.41 -8.38
CA LYS A 25 12.08 -4.50 -8.92
C LYS A 25 12.19 -5.65 -7.94
N LYS A 26 12.55 -5.39 -6.68
CA LYS A 26 12.62 -6.39 -5.62
C LYS A 26 11.31 -7.18 -5.48
N THR A 27 10.18 -6.48 -5.61
CA THR A 27 8.86 -7.08 -5.48
C THR A 27 8.44 -7.86 -6.72
N PHE A 28 8.41 -7.20 -7.89
CA PHE A 28 7.77 -7.74 -9.08
C PHE A 28 8.71 -8.66 -9.86
N LYS A 29 10.00 -8.31 -9.96
CA LYS A 29 10.99 -9.13 -10.65
C LYS A 29 11.53 -10.23 -9.75
N ASP A 30 12.14 -9.85 -8.62
CA ASP A 30 12.96 -10.78 -7.84
C ASP A 30 12.10 -11.76 -7.04
N ARG A 31 11.02 -11.27 -6.39
CA ARG A 31 10.13 -12.11 -5.56
C ARG A 31 9.01 -12.79 -6.34
N LEU A 32 8.33 -12.05 -7.24
CA LEU A 32 7.15 -12.56 -7.95
C LEU A 32 7.48 -13.14 -9.33
N ASN A 33 8.70 -12.94 -9.80
CA ASN A 33 9.18 -13.38 -11.11
C ASN A 33 8.24 -12.97 -12.26
N TRP A 34 7.76 -11.72 -12.20
CA TRP A 34 6.95 -11.14 -13.28
C TRP A 34 7.83 -10.70 -14.44
N ARG A 35 7.25 -10.75 -15.64
CA ARG A 35 7.88 -10.19 -16.83
C ARG A 35 7.72 -8.66 -16.83
N VAL A 36 8.66 -7.96 -16.22
CA VAL A 36 8.71 -6.50 -16.09
C VAL A 36 10.02 -5.96 -16.66
N SER A 37 9.98 -4.72 -17.16
CA SER A 37 11.19 -4.02 -17.62
C SER A 37 12.02 -3.59 -16.43
N CYS A 38 13.33 -3.87 -16.49
CA CYS A 38 14.27 -3.46 -15.45
C CYS A 38 15.52 -2.87 -16.07
N GLU A 39 15.95 -1.73 -15.57
CA GLU A 39 17.17 -1.04 -15.95
C GLU A 39 17.87 -0.53 -14.70
N GLN A 40 19.20 -0.62 -14.64
CA GLN A 40 20.02 -0.12 -13.52
C GLN A 40 19.50 -0.52 -12.12
N ASN A 41 19.06 -1.76 -11.98
CA ASN A 41 18.49 -2.31 -10.75
C ASN A 41 17.13 -1.69 -10.31
N MET A 42 16.41 -1.06 -11.22
CA MET A 42 15.10 -0.44 -11.02
C MET A 42 14.06 -1.05 -11.97
N GLU A 43 12.81 -1.15 -11.55
CA GLU A 43 11.66 -1.52 -12.38
C GLU A 43 10.80 -0.28 -12.63
N PHE A 44 10.64 0.09 -13.89
CA PHE A 44 9.72 1.12 -14.35
C PHE A 44 9.26 0.79 -15.78
N ASP A 45 8.16 1.39 -16.19
CA ASP A 45 7.57 1.15 -17.51
C ASP A 45 7.10 2.45 -18.17
N VAL A 46 6.54 2.35 -19.38
CA VAL A 46 6.08 3.51 -20.17
C VAL A 46 4.95 4.29 -19.50
N TYR A 47 4.29 3.69 -18.53
CA TYR A 47 3.21 4.32 -17.76
C TYR A 47 3.75 5.13 -16.56
N ASP A 48 5.04 5.06 -16.24
CA ASP A 48 5.67 5.92 -15.23
C ASP A 48 6.01 7.27 -15.90
N ASN A 49 5.03 8.17 -15.99
CA ASN A 49 5.10 9.44 -16.69
C ASN A 49 4.22 10.51 -16.02
N LYS A 50 4.13 11.71 -16.59
CA LYS A 50 3.40 12.86 -16.04
C LYS A 50 1.90 12.63 -15.73
N ASN A 51 1.30 11.58 -16.26
CA ASN A 51 -0.10 11.21 -15.98
C ASN A 51 -0.21 10.27 -14.77
N THR A 52 0.88 10.05 -14.06
CA THR A 52 0.97 9.08 -12.97
C THR A 52 1.06 9.75 -11.62
N THR A 53 0.25 9.28 -10.69
CA THR A 53 0.33 9.61 -9.27
C THR A 53 0.68 8.35 -8.48
N TYR A 54 1.60 8.47 -7.54
CA TYR A 54 1.98 7.39 -6.63
C TYR A 54 1.43 7.65 -5.25
N ILE A 55 0.85 6.64 -4.64
CA ILE A 55 0.52 6.64 -3.22
C ILE A 55 1.66 5.99 -2.47
N PHE A 56 2.17 6.66 -1.47
CA PHE A 56 3.22 6.18 -0.58
C PHE A 56 2.70 5.93 0.81
N GLY A 57 3.10 4.81 1.41
CA GLY A 57 3.10 4.63 2.85
C GLY A 57 4.55 4.72 3.34
N VAL A 58 4.83 5.65 4.23
CA VAL A 58 6.18 5.99 4.71
C VAL A 58 6.24 5.92 6.23
N TYR A 59 7.32 5.35 6.74
CA TYR A 59 7.66 5.35 8.17
C TYR A 59 9.12 5.74 8.32
N GLU A 60 9.39 6.75 9.16
CA GLU A 60 10.76 7.27 9.40
C GLU A 60 11.52 7.58 8.09
N GLY A 61 10.83 8.21 7.14
CA GLY A 61 11.39 8.59 5.84
C GLY A 61 11.52 7.45 4.82
N SER A 62 11.32 6.19 5.21
CA SER A 62 11.43 5.01 4.34
C SER A 62 10.10 4.58 3.76
N ILE A 63 10.05 4.24 2.47
CA ILE A 63 8.87 3.66 1.83
C ILE A 63 8.65 2.25 2.36
N ILE A 64 7.47 1.97 2.95
CA ILE A 64 7.08 0.63 3.40
C ILE A 64 6.03 -0.02 2.50
N CYS A 65 5.29 0.77 1.76
CA CYS A 65 4.35 0.32 0.73
C CYS A 65 4.10 1.43 -0.28
N SER A 66 3.62 1.08 -1.46
CA SER A 66 3.22 2.03 -2.49
C SER A 66 2.32 1.37 -3.52
N LEU A 67 1.64 2.19 -4.30
CA LEU A 67 0.95 1.82 -5.54
C LEU A 67 1.00 2.98 -6.52
N ARG A 68 0.61 2.70 -7.77
CA ARG A 68 0.50 3.67 -8.85
C ARG A 68 -0.95 3.85 -9.25
N PHE A 69 -1.38 5.10 -9.43
CA PHE A 69 -2.64 5.48 -10.03
C PHE A 69 -2.45 6.17 -11.38
N ILE A 70 -3.35 5.89 -12.33
CA ILE A 70 -3.45 6.56 -13.62
C ILE A 70 -4.94 6.74 -13.91
N GLU A 71 -5.38 7.93 -14.30
CA GLU A 71 -6.77 8.12 -14.73
C GLU A 71 -7.05 7.28 -15.98
N THR A 72 -8.21 6.61 -16.01
CA THR A 72 -8.54 5.65 -17.10
C THR A 72 -8.66 6.29 -18.49
N ARG A 73 -8.79 7.61 -18.55
CA ARG A 73 -8.78 8.38 -19.83
C ARG A 73 -7.39 8.47 -20.48
N PHE A 74 -6.32 8.22 -19.71
CA PHE A 74 -4.95 8.18 -20.25
C PHE A 74 -4.54 6.75 -20.60
N PRO A 75 -3.49 6.55 -21.43
CA PRO A 75 -2.90 5.24 -21.64
C PRO A 75 -2.58 4.55 -20.30
N ASN A 76 -3.05 3.31 -20.15
CA ASN A 76 -2.98 2.58 -18.90
C ASN A 76 -2.81 1.08 -19.13
N MET A 77 -2.39 0.34 -18.11
CA MET A 77 -2.10 -1.07 -18.27
C MET A 77 -3.33 -1.92 -18.57
N ILE A 78 -4.50 -1.55 -18.08
CA ILE A 78 -5.73 -2.33 -18.29
C ILE A 78 -6.00 -2.44 -19.78
N ILE A 79 -6.01 -1.31 -20.49
CA ILE A 79 -6.37 -1.26 -21.92
C ILE A 79 -5.20 -1.65 -22.82
N ASP A 80 -3.99 -1.16 -22.54
CA ASP A 80 -2.87 -1.33 -23.47
C ASP A 80 -2.13 -2.65 -23.28
N THR A 81 -1.94 -3.08 -22.00
CA THR A 81 -1.13 -4.27 -21.67
C THR A 81 -2.00 -5.52 -21.49
N PHE A 82 -3.12 -5.40 -20.80
CA PHE A 82 -3.89 -6.58 -20.39
C PHE A 82 -5.09 -6.92 -21.25
N LYS A 83 -5.53 -6.03 -22.14
CA LYS A 83 -6.67 -6.28 -23.05
C LYS A 83 -6.60 -7.62 -23.77
N PRO A 84 -5.46 -8.08 -24.31
CA PRO A 84 -5.38 -9.37 -25.01
C PRO A 84 -5.69 -10.61 -24.15
N TYR A 85 -5.69 -10.47 -22.84
CA TYR A 85 -5.93 -11.58 -21.91
C TYR A 85 -7.39 -11.73 -21.49
N PHE A 86 -8.27 -10.86 -21.99
CA PHE A 86 -9.71 -10.85 -21.71
C PHE A 86 -10.52 -10.97 -23.00
N THR A 87 -11.70 -11.58 -22.91
CA THR A 87 -12.58 -11.75 -24.07
C THR A 87 -13.25 -10.43 -24.45
N GLN A 88 -13.75 -9.70 -23.46
CA GLN A 88 -14.43 -8.41 -23.63
C GLN A 88 -14.00 -7.46 -22.51
N LEU A 89 -12.95 -6.71 -22.76
CA LEU A 89 -12.47 -5.76 -21.76
C LEU A 89 -12.96 -4.35 -22.12
N HIS A 90 -13.83 -3.82 -21.28
CA HIS A 90 -14.33 -2.46 -21.35
C HIS A 90 -14.19 -1.78 -19.98
N LEU A 91 -13.70 -0.55 -19.98
CA LEU A 91 -13.82 0.33 -18.84
C LEU A 91 -15.00 1.28 -19.09
N PRO A 92 -15.84 1.54 -18.08
CA PRO A 92 -16.92 2.51 -18.23
C PRO A 92 -16.33 3.91 -18.44
N GLU A 93 -17.11 4.74 -19.13
CA GLU A 93 -16.84 6.18 -19.17
C GLU A 93 -17.05 6.76 -17.77
N GLY A 94 -16.37 7.86 -17.45
CA GLY A 94 -16.49 8.53 -16.16
C GLY A 94 -15.14 8.84 -15.54
N ASN A 95 -15.18 9.38 -14.34
CA ASN A 95 -13.99 9.79 -13.60
C ASN A 95 -13.41 8.63 -12.79
N HIS A 96 -12.71 7.72 -13.46
CA HIS A 96 -12.16 6.51 -12.86
C HIS A 96 -10.62 6.51 -12.91
N ILE A 97 -10.00 5.75 -12.00
CA ILE A 97 -8.56 5.54 -11.97
C ILE A 97 -8.19 4.05 -12.01
N GLU A 98 -7.09 3.73 -12.71
CA GLU A 98 -6.43 2.43 -12.65
C GLU A 98 -5.50 2.40 -11.44
N ALA A 99 -5.57 1.32 -10.65
CA ALA A 99 -4.55 1.00 -9.64
C ALA A 99 -3.63 -0.11 -10.13
N SER A 100 -2.33 0.14 -10.11
CA SER A 100 -1.31 -0.82 -10.52
C SER A 100 -0.08 -0.74 -9.62
N ARG A 101 0.86 -1.68 -9.77
CA ARG A 101 2.15 -1.71 -9.04
C ARG A 101 2.02 -1.62 -7.51
N LEU A 102 0.94 -2.15 -6.94
CA LEU A 102 0.75 -2.22 -5.50
C LEU A 102 1.76 -3.19 -4.87
N PHE A 103 2.52 -2.72 -3.89
CA PHE A 103 3.41 -3.56 -3.10
C PHE A 103 3.45 -3.14 -1.63
N ILE A 104 3.85 -4.11 -0.80
CA ILE A 104 4.16 -3.92 0.62
C ILE A 104 5.52 -4.59 0.87
N ASP A 105 6.50 -3.84 1.37
CA ASP A 105 7.82 -4.38 1.71
C ASP A 105 7.80 -5.04 3.08
N LYS A 106 7.54 -6.35 3.08
CA LYS A 106 7.45 -7.13 4.31
C LYS A 106 8.77 -7.21 5.10
N GLU A 107 9.91 -7.07 4.43
CA GLU A 107 11.21 -7.08 5.08
C GLU A 107 11.44 -5.80 5.85
N ARG A 108 11.17 -4.64 5.25
CA ARG A 108 11.21 -3.34 5.95
C ARG A 108 10.22 -3.29 7.11
N ILE A 109 8.99 -3.78 6.91
CA ILE A 109 7.99 -3.86 7.98
C ILE A 109 8.52 -4.66 9.18
N ARG A 110 9.23 -5.78 8.93
CA ARG A 110 9.86 -6.56 10.01
C ARG A 110 11.02 -5.80 10.65
N ALA A 111 11.92 -5.24 9.85
CA ALA A 111 13.07 -4.50 10.35
C ALA A 111 12.68 -3.28 11.20
N LEU A 112 11.53 -2.66 10.88
CA LEU A 112 10.98 -1.51 11.59
C LEU A 112 9.97 -1.88 12.69
N HIS A 113 9.83 -3.17 13.02
CA HIS A 113 8.92 -3.68 14.05
C HIS A 113 7.45 -3.26 13.87
N LEU A 114 6.98 -3.17 12.60
CA LEU A 114 5.62 -2.72 12.25
C LEU A 114 4.63 -3.86 11.97
N GLN A 115 4.99 -5.14 12.22
CA GLN A 115 4.18 -6.32 11.84
C GLN A 115 2.81 -6.36 12.53
N GLN A 116 2.69 -5.77 13.71
CA GLN A 116 1.44 -5.69 14.48
C GLN A 116 0.45 -4.69 13.87
N HIS A 117 0.89 -3.81 12.98
CA HIS A 117 0.02 -2.79 12.37
C HIS A 117 -0.62 -3.30 11.07
N PRO A 118 -1.86 -2.90 10.78
CA PRO A 118 -2.61 -3.38 9.63
C PRO A 118 -2.24 -2.63 8.33
N ILE A 119 -0.95 -2.67 7.92
CA ILE A 119 -0.41 -1.88 6.81
C ILE A 119 -1.20 -2.05 5.51
N SER A 120 -1.62 -3.29 5.19
CA SER A 120 -2.42 -3.53 3.98
C SER A 120 -3.78 -2.86 4.02
N LEU A 121 -4.46 -2.88 5.17
CA LEU A 121 -5.75 -2.21 5.31
C LEU A 121 -5.61 -0.68 5.27
N LEU A 122 -4.52 -0.14 5.85
CA LEU A 122 -4.20 1.27 5.77
C LEU A 122 -3.92 1.72 4.33
N LEU A 123 -3.18 0.91 3.56
CA LEU A 123 -2.95 1.19 2.14
C LEU A 123 -4.27 1.15 1.34
N PHE A 124 -5.16 0.19 1.60
CA PHE A 124 -6.47 0.12 0.93
C PHE A 124 -7.36 1.30 1.32
N LEU A 125 -7.35 1.69 2.59
CA LEU A 125 -8.08 2.88 3.04
C LEU A 125 -7.52 4.16 2.39
N SER A 126 -6.19 4.26 2.22
CA SER A 126 -5.54 5.36 1.52
C SER A 126 -5.99 5.47 0.07
N MET A 127 -6.21 4.32 -0.61
CA MET A 127 -6.76 4.31 -1.97
C MET A 127 -8.17 4.95 -2.02
N ILE A 128 -9.05 4.56 -1.09
CA ILE A 128 -10.39 5.13 -1.01
C ILE A 128 -10.32 6.62 -0.66
N ASN A 129 -9.55 7.00 0.35
CA ASN A 129 -9.47 8.39 0.81
C ASN A 129 -8.96 9.32 -0.30
N TYR A 130 -7.88 8.92 -1.00
CA TYR A 130 -7.36 9.64 -2.15
C TYR A 130 -8.41 9.80 -3.24
N ALA A 131 -9.02 8.70 -3.67
CA ALA A 131 -10.00 8.72 -4.76
C ALA A 131 -11.22 9.59 -4.41
N ARG A 132 -11.72 9.51 -3.18
CA ARG A 132 -12.84 10.36 -2.70
C ARG A 132 -12.45 11.83 -2.64
N SER A 133 -11.24 12.16 -2.18
CA SER A 133 -10.79 13.55 -2.06
C SER A 133 -10.72 14.28 -3.40
N LEU A 134 -10.54 13.55 -4.50
CA LEU A 134 -10.48 14.06 -5.87
C LEU A 134 -11.77 13.80 -6.69
N GLY A 135 -12.81 13.23 -6.06
CA GLY A 135 -14.09 13.00 -6.71
C GLY A 135 -14.09 11.90 -7.77
N TYR A 136 -13.19 10.90 -7.66
CA TYR A 136 -13.24 9.72 -8.51
C TYR A 136 -14.44 8.85 -8.15
N GLU A 137 -15.04 8.20 -9.17
CA GLU A 137 -16.24 7.37 -9.06
C GLU A 137 -15.89 5.92 -8.68
N GLY A 138 -14.67 5.48 -8.98
CA GLY A 138 -14.21 4.13 -8.68
C GLY A 138 -12.77 3.88 -9.11
N ILE A 139 -12.21 2.78 -8.60
CA ILE A 139 -10.87 2.32 -8.92
C ILE A 139 -10.99 0.98 -9.65
N TYR A 140 -10.25 0.83 -10.75
CA TYR A 140 -10.12 -0.43 -11.48
C TYR A 140 -8.72 -1.00 -11.34
N ALA A 141 -8.61 -2.32 -11.25
CA ALA A 141 -7.32 -2.99 -11.23
C ALA A 141 -7.40 -4.38 -11.87
N ILE A 142 -6.30 -4.83 -12.46
CA ILE A 142 -6.15 -6.23 -12.82
C ILE A 142 -5.35 -6.93 -11.73
N VAL A 143 -5.94 -7.99 -11.19
CA VAL A 143 -5.39 -8.71 -10.05
C VAL A 143 -5.31 -10.21 -10.30
N SER A 144 -4.33 -10.87 -9.67
CA SER A 144 -4.27 -12.33 -9.60
C SER A 144 -5.30 -12.86 -8.60
N HIS A 145 -5.61 -14.15 -8.68
CA HIS A 145 -6.54 -14.80 -7.73
C HIS A 145 -6.13 -14.59 -6.25
N PRO A 146 -4.86 -14.77 -5.83
CA PRO A 146 -4.47 -14.48 -4.46
C PRO A 146 -4.72 -13.03 -4.04
N MET A 147 -4.51 -12.06 -4.93
CA MET A 147 -4.73 -10.65 -4.63
C MET A 147 -6.23 -10.33 -4.50
N LEU A 148 -7.08 -10.93 -5.35
CA LEU A 148 -8.54 -10.82 -5.22
C LEU A 148 -9.01 -11.28 -3.84
N ILE A 149 -8.52 -12.44 -3.36
CA ILE A 149 -8.85 -12.93 -2.02
C ILE A 149 -8.41 -11.98 -0.91
N ILE A 150 -7.24 -11.31 -1.08
CA ILE A 150 -6.76 -10.32 -0.11
C ILE A 150 -7.72 -9.13 -0.05
N PHE A 151 -8.17 -8.59 -1.19
CA PHE A 151 -9.15 -7.50 -1.23
C PHE A 151 -10.48 -7.92 -0.59
N GLN A 152 -11.02 -9.07 -0.95
CA GLN A 152 -12.28 -9.58 -0.37
C GLN A 152 -12.19 -9.76 1.16
N ARG A 153 -11.08 -10.29 1.67
CA ARG A 153 -10.85 -10.47 3.11
C ARG A 153 -10.60 -9.14 3.87
N SER A 154 -10.28 -8.08 3.17
CA SER A 154 -10.13 -6.75 3.78
C SER A 154 -11.47 -6.17 4.23
N GLY A 155 -12.58 -6.67 3.71
CA GLY A 155 -13.92 -6.14 3.88
C GLY A 155 -14.29 -5.10 2.81
N TRP A 156 -13.39 -4.76 1.90
CA TRP A 156 -13.71 -3.94 0.74
C TRP A 156 -14.60 -4.72 -0.22
N GLN A 157 -15.77 -4.21 -0.54
CA GLN A 157 -16.77 -4.88 -1.39
C GLN A 157 -16.40 -4.73 -2.88
N VAL A 158 -15.27 -5.33 -3.26
CA VAL A 158 -14.82 -5.33 -4.64
C VAL A 158 -15.67 -6.27 -5.50
N SER A 159 -15.98 -5.87 -6.73
CA SER A 159 -16.70 -6.68 -7.71
C SER A 159 -15.79 -7.11 -8.85
N ILE A 160 -16.00 -8.33 -9.35
CA ILE A 160 -15.32 -8.82 -10.55
C ILE A 160 -16.11 -8.29 -11.75
N VAL A 161 -15.43 -7.51 -12.60
CA VAL A 161 -15.99 -6.98 -13.86
C VAL A 161 -15.82 -8.02 -14.94
N GLU A 162 -14.60 -8.57 -15.08
CA GLU A 162 -14.31 -9.59 -16.05
C GLU A 162 -13.20 -10.54 -15.58
N LYS A 163 -13.19 -11.76 -16.12
CA LYS A 163 -12.19 -12.79 -15.86
C LYS A 163 -11.39 -13.08 -17.13
N GLY A 164 -10.09 -13.12 -16.99
CA GLY A 164 -9.14 -13.44 -18.06
C GLY A 164 -8.14 -14.50 -17.69
N LEU A 165 -7.27 -14.83 -18.64
CA LEU A 165 -6.14 -15.74 -18.45
C LEU A 165 -4.85 -15.02 -18.81
N SER A 166 -3.88 -15.04 -17.91
CA SER A 166 -2.54 -14.49 -18.15
C SER A 166 -1.75 -15.34 -19.17
N GLU A 167 -0.59 -14.85 -19.64
CA GLU A 167 0.36 -15.62 -20.46
C GLU A 167 0.75 -16.99 -19.83
N LYS A 168 0.71 -17.08 -18.50
CA LYS A 168 1.00 -18.33 -17.75
C LYS A 168 -0.25 -19.18 -17.53
N HIS A 169 -1.34 -18.92 -18.25
CA HIS A 169 -2.64 -19.59 -18.07
C HIS A 169 -3.20 -19.53 -16.63
N GLN A 170 -2.85 -18.49 -15.88
CA GLN A 170 -3.39 -18.26 -14.56
C GLN A 170 -4.57 -17.29 -14.62
N ASN A 171 -5.59 -17.52 -13.79
CA ASN A 171 -6.73 -16.63 -13.69
C ASN A 171 -6.28 -15.24 -13.24
N ILE A 172 -6.70 -14.24 -14.01
CA ILE A 172 -6.61 -12.82 -13.67
C ILE A 172 -8.02 -12.22 -13.72
N TYR A 173 -8.21 -11.13 -12.99
CA TYR A 173 -9.53 -10.52 -12.84
C TYR A 173 -9.40 -9.02 -13.01
N LEU A 174 -10.21 -8.44 -13.88
CA LEU A 174 -10.52 -7.02 -13.81
C LEU A 174 -11.52 -6.83 -12.69
N ILE A 175 -11.16 -6.04 -11.70
CA ILE A 175 -12.03 -5.72 -10.57
C ILE A 175 -12.36 -4.24 -10.54
N HIS A 176 -13.57 -3.94 -10.07
CA HIS A 176 -13.99 -2.61 -9.67
C HIS A 176 -13.98 -2.53 -8.14
N MET A 177 -13.38 -1.47 -7.64
CA MET A 177 -13.23 -1.16 -6.23
C MET A 177 -13.99 0.12 -5.93
N PRO A 178 -15.19 0.05 -5.29
CA PRO A 178 -16.00 1.22 -5.00
C PRO A 178 -15.32 2.12 -3.96
N VAL A 179 -15.45 3.44 -4.16
CA VAL A 179 -14.83 4.47 -3.30
C VAL A 179 -15.84 5.23 -2.45
N ASP A 180 -16.99 4.60 -2.18
CA ASP A 180 -18.07 5.16 -1.39
C ASP A 180 -17.76 5.19 0.12
N GLU A 181 -18.59 5.91 0.86
CA GLU A 181 -18.47 6.05 2.32
C GLU A 181 -18.68 4.73 3.05
N HIS A 182 -19.57 3.87 2.54
CA HIS A 182 -19.83 2.57 3.13
C HIS A 182 -18.56 1.69 3.15
N ASN A 183 -17.88 1.58 2.02
CA ASN A 183 -16.63 0.83 1.90
C ASN A 183 -15.50 1.43 2.73
N GLN A 184 -15.41 2.76 2.79
CA GLN A 184 -14.48 3.46 3.69
C GLN A 184 -14.72 3.06 5.15
N HIS A 185 -15.97 3.10 5.62
CA HIS A 185 -16.34 2.69 6.99
C HIS A 185 -16.04 1.22 7.29
N LEU A 186 -16.25 0.31 6.32
CA LEU A 186 -15.90 -1.10 6.48
C LEU A 186 -14.39 -1.30 6.73
N LEU A 187 -13.55 -0.64 5.96
CA LEU A 187 -12.10 -0.70 6.15
C LEU A 187 -11.68 -0.10 7.50
N ILE A 188 -12.21 1.06 7.86
CA ILE A 188 -11.96 1.70 9.17
C ILE A 188 -12.35 0.75 10.32
N LYS A 189 -13.51 0.10 10.24
CA LYS A 189 -13.96 -0.89 11.23
C LYS A 189 -12.97 -2.06 11.36
N HIS A 190 -12.44 -2.56 10.24
CA HIS A 190 -11.44 -3.65 10.25
C HIS A 190 -10.08 -3.20 10.79
N ILE A 191 -9.65 -1.98 10.50
CA ILE A 191 -8.43 -1.38 11.06
C ILE A 191 -8.56 -1.27 12.57
N ASN A 192 -9.68 -0.69 13.06
CA ASN A 192 -9.92 -0.50 14.49
C ASN A 192 -10.01 -1.81 15.27
N LYS A 193 -10.51 -2.90 14.67
CA LYS A 193 -10.48 -4.22 15.29
C LYS A 193 -9.06 -4.75 15.51
N LYS A 194 -8.13 -4.47 14.59
CA LYS A 194 -6.75 -4.96 14.67
C LYS A 194 -5.84 -4.04 15.48
N SER A 195 -6.11 -2.75 15.44
CA SER A 195 -5.35 -1.74 16.15
C SER A 195 -6.30 -0.64 16.63
N PRO A 196 -6.93 -0.83 17.80
CA PRO A 196 -7.82 0.18 18.36
C PRO A 196 -7.03 1.47 18.60
N LEU A 197 -7.40 2.53 17.90
CA LEU A 197 -6.69 3.80 17.93
C LEU A 197 -7.50 4.83 18.70
N LEU A 198 -6.82 5.46 19.63
CA LEU A 198 -7.25 6.68 20.26
C LEU A 198 -6.92 7.85 19.30
N ASN A 199 -7.94 8.55 18.80
CA ASN A 199 -7.82 9.85 18.12
C ASN A 199 -7.20 9.90 16.71
N ASN A 200 -7.41 8.90 15.82
CA ASN A 200 -7.03 9.05 14.42
C ASN A 200 -8.22 9.37 13.53
N THR A 201 -8.10 10.46 12.77
CA THR A 201 -9.03 10.77 11.68
C THR A 201 -8.65 9.91 10.48
N LEU A 202 -9.23 8.68 10.41
CA LEU A 202 -8.90 7.73 9.35
C LEU A 202 -9.61 7.99 8.01
N ASN A 203 -10.56 8.91 7.96
CA ASN A 203 -11.37 9.24 6.77
C ASN A 203 -10.87 10.43 5.97
N ALA A 204 -9.72 11.00 6.31
CA ALA A 204 -9.12 12.14 5.62
C ALA A 204 -7.99 11.72 4.67
N TRP A 205 -7.67 12.61 3.73
CA TRP A 205 -6.50 12.52 2.88
C TRP A 205 -5.69 13.81 2.98
N PRO A 206 -4.36 13.78 3.12
CA PRO A 206 -3.51 12.62 3.40
C PRO A 206 -3.83 11.91 4.72
N LEU A 207 -3.42 10.64 4.87
CA LEU A 207 -3.71 9.82 6.04
C LEU A 207 -2.45 9.63 6.89
N SER A 208 -2.53 9.96 8.18
CA SER A 208 -1.46 9.67 9.16
C SER A 208 -1.97 8.69 10.23
N PHE A 209 -1.14 7.71 10.55
CA PHE A 209 -1.47 6.64 11.48
C PHE A 209 -0.44 6.56 12.62
N CYS A 210 -0.91 6.73 13.86
CA CYS A 210 -0.05 6.65 15.03
C CYS A 210 0.35 5.19 15.32
N VAL A 211 1.65 4.94 15.38
CA VAL A 211 2.24 3.66 15.78
C VAL A 211 2.39 3.67 17.29
N ARG A 212 1.87 2.66 17.98
CA ARG A 212 2.18 2.44 19.40
C ARG A 212 3.59 1.90 19.50
N GLU A 213 4.48 2.60 20.17
CA GLU A 213 5.74 2.03 20.63
C GLU A 213 5.44 0.98 21.68
N ASN A 214 5.89 -0.25 21.48
CA ASN A 214 5.93 -1.24 22.55
C ASN A 214 6.97 -0.77 23.57
N ARG A 215 6.54 -0.08 24.62
CA ARG A 215 7.37 0.22 25.80
C ARG A 215 7.57 -1.07 26.62
N SER A 216 8.25 -2.06 26.07
CA SER A 216 8.62 -3.28 26.79
C SER A 216 10.10 -3.33 27.18
N ASP A 217 10.86 -2.25 26.96
CA ASP A 217 12.27 -2.15 27.39
C ASP A 217 12.53 -0.91 28.25
N GLN A 218 11.66 -0.62 29.22
CA GLN A 218 12.02 0.25 30.30
C GLN A 218 12.53 -0.58 31.48
N PHE A 219 13.85 -0.77 31.48
CA PHE A 219 14.72 -0.80 32.66
C PHE A 219 14.06 -1.23 33.96
N GLN A 220 14.14 -2.51 34.29
CA GLN A 220 14.35 -2.89 35.71
C GLN A 220 15.77 -2.45 36.09
N LEU A 221 15.90 -1.24 36.58
CA LEU A 221 17.03 -0.87 37.43
C LEU A 221 16.78 -1.58 38.78
N ASP A 222 17.41 -2.72 38.96
CA ASP A 222 17.54 -3.32 40.27
C ASP A 222 18.17 -2.29 41.22
N PRO A 223 17.53 -1.92 42.32
CA PRO A 223 18.18 -1.11 43.33
C PRO A 223 19.21 -2.01 44.05
N LYS A 224 20.48 -1.79 43.74
CA LYS A 224 21.57 -2.38 44.55
C LYS A 224 21.36 -1.97 46.00
N PRO A 225 21.34 -2.91 47.00
CA PRO A 225 21.27 -2.55 48.41
C PRO A 225 22.59 -1.88 48.78
N TYR A 226 22.49 -0.68 49.33
CA TYR A 226 23.60 0.00 49.98
C TYR A 226 24.10 -0.87 51.15
N GLY A 227 25.29 -1.43 51.03
CA GLY A 227 25.99 -2.08 52.12
C GLY A 227 26.33 -1.06 53.21
N MET A 228 25.81 -1.30 54.40
CA MET A 228 26.22 -0.62 55.62
C MET A 228 27.72 -0.85 55.88
N PHE A 229 28.49 0.23 55.89
CA PHE A 229 29.82 0.22 56.51
C PHE A 229 29.66 0.18 58.04
N GLY A 230 29.98 -0.98 58.59
CA GLY A 230 30.11 -1.13 60.03
C GLY A 230 31.38 -0.40 60.56
N ILE A 231 31.13 0.52 61.41
CA ILE A 231 32.17 1.14 62.24
C ILE A 231 32.61 0.10 63.27
N GLY A 232 33.86 -0.38 63.21
CA GLY A 232 34.52 -1.20 64.23
C GLY A 232 35.56 -0.37 64.96
N ASN A 233 35.25 -0.06 66.19
CA ASN A 233 36.24 0.41 67.19
C ASN A 233 37.20 -0.72 67.63
N THR A 234 38.44 -0.48 67.62
CA THR A 234 39.51 -0.53 68.67
C THR A 234 40.84 -0.53 67.95
#